data_3f3b4b7dc388d3a909e0595b8e959432
#
_entry.id   3f3b4b7dc388d3a909e0595b8e959432
#
_cell.length_a   1.000
_cell.length_b   1.000
_cell.length_c   1.000
_cell.angle_alpha   90.00
_cell.angle_beta   90.00
_cell.angle_gamma   90.00
#
_symmetry.space_group_name_H-M   'P 1'
#
loop_
_entity.id
_entity.type
_entity.pdbx_description
1 polymer ?
#
loop_
_entity_poly.entity_id
_entity_poly.type
_entity_poly.pdbx_seq_one_letter_code
_entity_poly.pdbx_strand_id
1 'polypeptide(L)'
;SPAKSVDLVAFFFRRIFQLIKEYGFQALIATNTIAQGKSREGGLAIIQQNGGCINFAIRSMRWPGLAAVEISQVGVHKGEWNKEYVLDNKIVERITSYLDDSEELGNPHKLHQNKDKSFQGSIVLGKGFVLEPREAQKLISQNPKNKNVLFPYLNGRDLNSNPDQSPSRWVINFFDWDEDKCKSDFPEVYLIALNKIKPQRNRLITEKIEKGVSLGVHDRRASEEWWIYLWPRPELYRTIAPLKRVLVVAQVSKTLAFTFTTKDKVLDAKLIVFANESFNKMSILQSNLHYHWAWKYCTTMKSDLCYTPRTIFETFPFPQNLYQESEFNLDQIGKTYDEYRRKLMLKIQLGFTKTYNQFHNPLLNSKIVNGEVVSRKELQNKFGKETVNLWNHLQKTEDVCSIEEATNDIKHLRQLHKEMDEAVLEAYGWHEDTEKWGPAIDLAHDFYEVDYLPENDRIRYTISPEARKEVLKRLLLLNHEIYEDE
;
A
#
# COMPACT_ATOMS: atom_id res chain seq x y z
N SER A 1 -11.41 -27.35 -6.29
CA SER A 1 -11.55 -26.62 -5.01
C SER A 1 -10.94 -25.27 -5.13
N PRO A 2 -11.68 -24.18 -5.00
CA PRO A 2 -11.11 -22.86 -5.06
C PRO A 2 -10.27 -22.59 -3.79
N ALA A 3 -9.06 -22.15 -4.01
CA ALA A 3 -8.10 -21.51 -3.09
C ALA A 3 -7.73 -22.26 -1.79
N LYS A 4 -6.52 -22.79 -1.76
CA LYS A 4 -5.87 -23.44 -0.60
C LYS A 4 -5.66 -22.55 0.64
N SER A 5 -6.10 -21.27 0.67
CA SER A 5 -5.93 -20.33 1.80
C SER A 5 -7.07 -19.31 1.87
N VAL A 6 -8.29 -19.80 2.04
CA VAL A 6 -9.50 -19.01 2.30
C VAL A 6 -9.71 -18.94 3.81
N ASP A 7 -10.11 -17.80 4.33
CA ASP A 7 -10.46 -17.63 5.74
C ASP A 7 -11.66 -18.54 6.09
N LEU A 8 -11.63 -19.13 7.27
CA LEU A 8 -12.66 -20.05 7.74
C LEU A 8 -14.07 -19.44 7.69
N VAL A 9 -14.18 -18.13 7.91
CA VAL A 9 -15.47 -17.41 7.88
C VAL A 9 -16.19 -17.55 6.52
N ALA A 10 -15.44 -17.57 5.41
CA ALA A 10 -16.03 -17.75 4.08
C ALA A 10 -16.72 -19.12 3.91
N PHE A 11 -16.19 -20.17 4.56
CA PHE A 11 -16.83 -21.47 4.58
C PHE A 11 -18.12 -21.47 5.40
N PHE A 12 -18.19 -20.72 6.50
CA PHE A 12 -19.43 -20.57 7.25
C PHE A 12 -20.51 -19.87 6.42
N PHE A 13 -20.17 -18.78 5.73
CA PHE A 13 -21.10 -18.11 4.83
C PHE A 13 -21.67 -19.05 3.78
N ARG A 14 -20.80 -19.82 3.10
CA ARG A 14 -21.23 -20.80 2.09
C ARG A 14 -22.07 -21.93 2.68
N ARG A 15 -21.66 -22.47 3.84
CA ARG A 15 -22.38 -23.59 4.47
C ARG A 15 -23.77 -23.18 4.91
N ILE A 16 -23.93 -21.99 5.50
CA ILE A 16 -25.24 -21.48 5.89
C ILE A 16 -26.08 -21.23 4.64
N PHE A 17 -25.53 -20.65 3.57
CA PHE A 17 -26.21 -20.44 2.30
C PHE A 17 -26.75 -21.75 1.69
N GLN A 18 -26.01 -22.85 1.81
CA GLN A 18 -26.48 -24.18 1.36
C GLN A 18 -27.65 -24.71 2.19
N LEU A 19 -27.70 -24.39 3.48
CA LEU A 19 -28.72 -24.88 4.42
C LEU A 19 -30.03 -24.10 4.40
N ILE A 20 -30.00 -22.81 4.02
CA ILE A 20 -31.22 -21.99 3.93
C ILE A 20 -32.08 -22.46 2.73
N LYS A 21 -33.39 -22.36 2.91
CA LYS A 21 -34.36 -22.65 1.86
C LYS A 21 -34.32 -21.61 0.75
N GLU A 22 -34.84 -21.93 -0.40
CA GLU A 22 -35.13 -20.98 -1.47
C GLU A 22 -35.98 -19.83 -0.90
N TYR A 23 -35.66 -18.60 -1.31
CA TYR A 23 -36.24 -17.36 -0.79
C TYR A 23 -35.94 -17.08 0.71
N GLY A 24 -35.02 -17.84 1.30
CA GLY A 24 -34.55 -17.62 2.67
C GLY A 24 -33.42 -16.57 2.73
N PHE A 25 -33.10 -16.18 3.95
CA PHE A 25 -32.06 -15.18 4.25
C PHE A 25 -30.99 -15.72 5.18
N GLN A 26 -29.80 -15.21 5.00
CA GLN A 26 -28.77 -15.24 6.04
C GLN A 26 -28.28 -13.82 6.29
N ALA A 27 -27.90 -13.52 7.53
CA ALA A 27 -27.19 -12.30 7.89
C ALA A 27 -26.04 -12.64 8.84
N LEU A 28 -24.84 -12.25 8.47
CA LEU A 28 -23.62 -12.60 9.21
C LEU A 28 -22.71 -11.39 9.39
N ILE A 29 -21.96 -11.42 10.47
CA ILE A 29 -20.88 -10.45 10.76
C ILE A 29 -19.55 -11.17 10.56
N ALA A 30 -18.65 -10.53 9.86
CA ALA A 30 -17.29 -11.00 9.64
C ALA A 30 -16.31 -9.84 9.70
N THR A 31 -15.01 -10.13 9.73
CA THR A 31 -14.01 -9.10 9.44
C THR A 31 -14.21 -8.56 8.01
N ASN A 32 -13.91 -7.29 7.78
CA ASN A 32 -14.07 -6.65 6.46
C ASN A 32 -13.32 -7.36 5.33
N THR A 33 -12.37 -8.23 5.67
CA THR A 33 -11.67 -9.10 4.71
C THR A 33 -12.58 -10.11 4.00
N ILE A 34 -13.84 -10.31 4.46
CA ILE A 34 -14.83 -11.17 3.74
C ILE A 34 -15.09 -10.66 2.32
N ALA A 35 -14.97 -9.36 2.08
CA ALA A 35 -15.13 -8.73 0.78
C ALA A 35 -13.80 -8.58 0.00
N GLN A 36 -12.70 -9.16 0.47
CA GLN A 36 -11.37 -8.93 -0.07
C GLN A 36 -10.65 -10.23 -0.48
N GLY A 37 -9.88 -10.15 -1.55
CA GLY A 37 -8.98 -11.22 -2.02
C GLY A 37 -9.62 -12.60 -2.01
N LYS A 38 -8.87 -13.59 -1.53
CA LYS A 38 -9.30 -15.01 -1.55
C LYS A 38 -10.52 -15.31 -0.68
N SER A 39 -10.75 -14.55 0.39
CA SER A 39 -11.93 -14.73 1.23
C SER A 39 -13.20 -14.32 0.49
N ARG A 40 -13.16 -13.24 -0.28
CA ARG A 40 -14.24 -12.84 -1.19
C ARG A 40 -14.45 -13.89 -2.29
N GLU A 41 -13.38 -14.27 -2.99
CA GLU A 41 -13.44 -15.24 -4.09
C GLU A 41 -13.99 -16.61 -3.64
N GLY A 42 -13.54 -17.08 -2.46
CA GLY A 42 -13.97 -18.36 -1.89
C GLY A 42 -15.28 -18.29 -1.07
N GLY A 43 -15.81 -17.10 -0.84
CA GLY A 43 -17.01 -16.83 -0.03
C GLY A 43 -18.12 -16.17 -0.82
N LEU A 44 -18.18 -14.83 -0.77
CA LEU A 44 -19.30 -14.06 -1.34
C LEU A 44 -19.45 -14.23 -2.86
N ALA A 45 -18.35 -14.29 -3.61
CA ALA A 45 -18.41 -14.49 -5.05
C ALA A 45 -19.03 -15.85 -5.42
N ILE A 46 -18.68 -16.94 -4.69
CA ILE A 46 -19.29 -18.24 -4.91
C ILE A 46 -20.78 -18.24 -4.56
N ILE A 47 -21.19 -17.53 -3.51
CA ILE A 47 -22.60 -17.41 -3.13
C ILE A 47 -23.39 -16.72 -4.25
N GLN A 48 -22.90 -15.60 -4.80
CA GLN A 48 -23.53 -14.91 -5.92
C GLN A 48 -23.62 -15.82 -7.17
N GLN A 49 -22.55 -16.53 -7.51
CA GLN A 49 -22.54 -17.47 -8.64
C GLN A 49 -23.55 -18.63 -8.49
N ASN A 50 -23.95 -18.94 -7.26
CA ASN A 50 -24.93 -19.98 -6.95
C ASN A 50 -26.33 -19.41 -6.62
N GLY A 51 -26.67 -18.25 -7.13
CA GLY A 51 -28.00 -17.65 -7.01
C GLY A 51 -28.25 -16.92 -5.69
N GLY A 52 -27.20 -16.58 -4.95
CA GLY A 52 -27.30 -15.69 -3.79
C GLY A 52 -27.28 -14.23 -4.20
N CYS A 53 -28.19 -13.43 -3.65
CA CYS A 53 -28.25 -12.00 -3.84
C CYS A 53 -27.82 -11.30 -2.55
N ILE A 54 -26.74 -10.52 -2.58
CA ILE A 54 -26.35 -9.65 -1.46
C ILE A 54 -27.27 -8.45 -1.50
N ASN A 55 -28.21 -8.37 -0.57
CA ASN A 55 -29.23 -7.32 -0.55
C ASN A 55 -29.05 -6.29 0.54
N PHE A 56 -28.16 -6.56 1.49
CA PHE A 56 -27.79 -5.65 2.58
C PHE A 56 -26.30 -5.78 2.89
N ALA A 57 -25.59 -4.64 3.03
CA ALA A 57 -24.25 -4.67 3.57
C ALA A 57 -23.90 -3.36 4.30
N ILE A 58 -23.12 -3.49 5.39
CA ILE A 58 -22.28 -2.45 5.96
C ILE A 58 -20.83 -2.88 5.68
N ARG A 59 -20.10 -2.13 4.86
CA ARG A 59 -18.79 -2.55 4.33
C ARG A 59 -17.68 -2.61 5.35
N SER A 60 -17.58 -1.57 6.20
CA SER A 60 -16.55 -1.48 7.21
C SER A 60 -17.04 -0.61 8.35
N MET A 61 -17.11 -1.20 9.52
CA MET A 61 -17.38 -0.50 10.74
C MET A 61 -16.47 -1.01 11.85
N ARG A 62 -16.08 -0.13 12.74
CA ARG A 62 -15.29 -0.52 13.89
C ARG A 62 -16.12 -1.43 14.82
N TRP A 63 -15.54 -2.56 15.21
CA TRP A 63 -16.18 -3.43 16.20
C TRP A 63 -16.41 -2.66 17.52
N PRO A 64 -17.64 -2.63 18.07
CA PRO A 64 -17.94 -1.88 19.27
C PRO A 64 -17.37 -2.49 20.56
N GLY A 65 -16.82 -3.71 20.49
CA GLY A 65 -16.19 -4.37 21.63
C GLY A 65 -14.72 -4.02 21.80
N LEU A 66 -14.01 -4.79 22.63
CA LEU A 66 -12.60 -4.52 22.99
C LEU A 66 -11.61 -4.78 21.86
N ALA A 67 -11.95 -5.62 20.87
CA ALA A 67 -11.04 -5.95 19.77
C ALA A 67 -10.94 -4.78 18.79
N ALA A 68 -9.72 -4.40 18.44
CA ALA A 68 -9.45 -3.37 17.43
C ALA A 68 -9.51 -3.97 16.01
N VAL A 69 -10.71 -4.32 15.55
CA VAL A 69 -10.98 -4.91 14.24
C VAL A 69 -12.07 -4.13 13.50
N GLU A 70 -11.95 -4.10 12.19
CA GLU A 70 -12.99 -3.62 11.26
C GLU A 70 -13.83 -4.82 10.83
N ILE A 71 -15.15 -4.67 10.85
CA ILE A 71 -16.11 -5.72 10.48
C ILE A 71 -17.02 -5.28 9.34
N SER A 72 -17.55 -6.26 8.62
CA SER A 72 -18.66 -6.10 7.69
C SER A 72 -19.88 -6.85 8.19
N GLN A 73 -21.07 -6.27 7.97
CA GLN A 73 -22.34 -6.95 8.11
C GLN A 73 -22.85 -7.27 6.71
N VAL A 74 -23.23 -8.51 6.46
CA VAL A 74 -23.65 -8.95 5.12
C VAL A 74 -24.92 -9.75 5.21
N GLY A 75 -25.98 -9.26 4.56
CA GLY A 75 -27.24 -9.94 4.34
C GLY A 75 -27.29 -10.54 2.93
N VAL A 76 -27.65 -11.81 2.83
CA VAL A 76 -27.79 -12.54 1.56
C VAL A 76 -29.17 -13.18 1.49
N HIS A 77 -29.86 -12.93 0.39
CA HIS A 77 -31.08 -13.62 0.00
C HIS A 77 -30.75 -14.76 -0.98
N LYS A 78 -31.40 -15.87 -0.86
CA LYS A 78 -31.27 -16.98 -1.82
C LYS A 78 -32.37 -16.89 -2.86
N GLY A 79 -31.99 -16.75 -4.13
CA GLY A 79 -32.90 -16.53 -5.25
C GLY A 79 -33.03 -15.07 -5.66
N GLU A 80 -34.00 -14.77 -6.54
CA GLU A 80 -34.24 -13.44 -7.07
C GLU A 80 -34.69 -12.44 -5.99
N TRP A 81 -34.15 -11.22 -6.07
CA TRP A 81 -34.46 -10.13 -5.16
C TRP A 81 -35.02 -8.92 -5.92
N ASN A 82 -36.28 -8.58 -5.67
CA ASN A 82 -37.01 -7.53 -6.38
C ASN A 82 -37.33 -6.30 -5.48
N LYS A 83 -36.55 -6.14 -4.41
CA LYS A 83 -36.69 -5.02 -3.47
C LYS A 83 -35.42 -4.18 -3.44
N GLU A 84 -35.40 -3.15 -2.61
CA GLU A 84 -34.27 -2.25 -2.43
C GLU A 84 -33.03 -2.98 -1.92
N TYR A 85 -31.86 -2.60 -2.45
CA TYR A 85 -30.57 -2.98 -1.94
C TYR A 85 -30.06 -1.88 -1.02
N VAL A 86 -29.54 -2.23 0.14
CA VAL A 86 -29.07 -1.25 1.14
C VAL A 86 -27.59 -1.46 1.41
N LEU A 87 -26.78 -0.49 1.02
CA LEU A 87 -25.32 -0.45 1.22
C LEU A 87 -24.96 0.75 2.08
N ASP A 88 -24.34 0.53 3.24
CA ASP A 88 -23.94 1.58 4.19
C ASP A 88 -25.08 2.58 4.50
N ASN A 89 -26.30 2.04 4.72
CA ASN A 89 -27.56 2.78 4.97
C ASN A 89 -28.05 3.64 3.78
N LYS A 90 -27.55 3.42 2.59
CA LYS A 90 -28.00 4.08 1.35
C LYS A 90 -28.65 3.05 0.43
N ILE A 91 -29.72 3.46 -0.27
CA ILE A 91 -30.35 2.64 -1.31
C ILE A 91 -29.44 2.70 -2.54
N VAL A 92 -29.13 1.51 -3.09
CA VAL A 92 -28.31 1.34 -4.28
C VAL A 92 -29.00 0.40 -5.27
N GLU A 93 -28.52 0.34 -6.51
CA GLU A 93 -29.11 -0.53 -7.54
C GLU A 93 -28.75 -2.01 -7.35
N ARG A 94 -27.56 -2.28 -6.79
CA ARG A 94 -27.02 -3.64 -6.58
C ARG A 94 -25.92 -3.63 -5.53
N ILE A 95 -25.54 -4.81 -5.05
CA ILE A 95 -24.37 -4.99 -4.20
C ILE A 95 -23.56 -6.16 -4.74
N THR A 96 -22.30 -5.92 -5.12
CA THR A 96 -21.37 -6.94 -5.61
C THR A 96 -20.72 -7.72 -4.48
N SER A 97 -19.96 -8.78 -4.80
CA SER A 97 -19.14 -9.50 -3.81
C SER A 97 -18.02 -8.68 -3.18
N TYR A 98 -17.68 -7.52 -3.76
CA TYR A 98 -16.79 -6.52 -3.16
C TYR A 98 -17.49 -5.63 -2.13
N LEU A 99 -18.80 -5.82 -1.93
CA LEU A 99 -19.67 -4.96 -1.12
C LEU A 99 -19.66 -3.52 -1.62
N ASP A 100 -19.75 -3.33 -2.92
CA ASP A 100 -19.92 -2.05 -3.58
C ASP A 100 -21.09 -2.11 -4.59
N ASP A 101 -21.46 -0.96 -5.13
CA ASP A 101 -22.56 -0.79 -6.10
C ASP A 101 -22.07 -0.74 -7.55
N SER A 102 -20.83 -1.19 -7.82
CA SER A 102 -20.25 -1.23 -9.16
C SER A 102 -20.93 -2.26 -10.08
N GLU A 103 -20.67 -2.18 -11.37
CA GLU A 103 -21.07 -3.22 -12.31
C GLU A 103 -20.29 -4.51 -12.05
N GLU A 104 -20.94 -5.69 -12.25
CA GLU A 104 -20.31 -7.00 -12.08
C GLU A 104 -19.54 -7.37 -13.36
N LEU A 105 -18.36 -6.81 -13.53
CA LEU A 105 -17.51 -7.03 -14.73
C LEU A 105 -16.48 -8.15 -14.53
N GLY A 106 -16.52 -8.87 -13.42
CA GLY A 106 -15.55 -9.94 -13.11
C GLY A 106 -14.32 -9.44 -12.35
N ASN A 107 -13.25 -10.24 -12.38
CA ASN A 107 -12.00 -9.96 -11.71
C ASN A 107 -10.93 -9.55 -12.72
N PRO A 108 -9.95 -8.73 -12.33
CA PRO A 108 -8.84 -8.41 -13.20
C PRO A 108 -7.91 -9.63 -13.37
N HIS A 109 -7.38 -9.79 -14.56
CA HIS A 109 -6.37 -10.78 -14.93
C HIS A 109 -4.96 -10.27 -14.68
N LYS A 110 -4.04 -11.19 -14.43
CA LYS A 110 -2.61 -10.86 -14.40
C LYS A 110 -2.10 -10.65 -15.81
N LEU A 111 -1.48 -9.51 -16.03
CA LEU A 111 -0.93 -9.12 -17.32
C LEU A 111 0.53 -9.56 -17.42
N HIS A 112 0.87 -10.22 -18.52
CA HIS A 112 2.22 -10.72 -18.77
C HIS A 112 3.24 -9.58 -18.81
N GLN A 113 2.83 -8.43 -19.37
CA GLN A 113 3.66 -7.23 -19.42
C GLN A 113 4.12 -6.72 -18.05
N ASN A 114 3.44 -7.04 -16.94
CA ASN A 114 3.77 -6.61 -15.57
C ASN A 114 4.54 -7.65 -14.77
N LYS A 115 4.67 -8.86 -15.32
CA LYS A 115 5.34 -9.97 -14.66
C LYS A 115 6.79 -9.63 -14.33
N ASP A 116 7.26 -10.05 -13.17
CA ASP A 116 8.65 -9.94 -12.70
C ASP A 116 9.20 -8.49 -12.67
N LYS A 117 8.31 -7.47 -12.58
CA LYS A 117 8.67 -6.06 -12.48
C LYS A 117 8.43 -5.45 -11.10
N SER A 118 7.78 -6.19 -10.19
CA SER A 118 7.52 -5.76 -8.81
C SER A 118 7.82 -6.89 -7.83
N PHE A 119 8.45 -6.54 -6.71
CA PHE A 119 8.95 -7.50 -5.72
C PHE A 119 8.68 -7.00 -4.32
N GLN A 120 8.46 -7.94 -3.40
CA GLN A 120 8.58 -7.65 -1.98
C GLN A 120 10.06 -7.68 -1.58
N GLY A 121 10.49 -6.78 -0.72
CA GLY A 121 11.86 -6.75 -0.20
C GLY A 121 12.24 -7.99 0.62
N SER A 122 13.46 -8.03 1.13
CA SER A 122 14.04 -9.16 1.85
C SER A 122 13.44 -9.36 3.24
N ILE A 123 13.19 -10.61 3.62
CA ILE A 123 12.84 -10.98 5.00
C ILE A 123 14.13 -11.38 5.73
N VAL A 124 14.63 -10.45 6.53
CA VAL A 124 15.88 -10.64 7.28
C VAL A 124 15.73 -11.70 8.39
N LEU A 125 14.61 -11.70 9.09
CA LEU A 125 14.28 -12.57 10.22
C LEU A 125 15.40 -12.69 11.26
N GLY A 126 15.46 -11.70 12.15
CA GLY A 126 16.37 -11.68 13.29
C GLY A 126 16.88 -10.28 13.58
N LYS A 127 16.62 -9.78 14.78
CA LYS A 127 17.13 -8.48 15.23
C LYS A 127 18.65 -8.42 15.28
N GLY A 128 19.31 -9.60 15.37
CA GLY A 128 20.77 -9.70 15.40
C GLY A 128 21.48 -9.27 14.11
N PHE A 129 20.78 -9.30 12.97
CA PHE A 129 21.32 -8.77 11.71
C PHE A 129 21.36 -7.24 11.67
N VAL A 130 20.54 -6.58 12.48
CA VAL A 130 20.37 -5.13 12.46
C VAL A 130 21.40 -4.46 13.38
N LEU A 131 22.09 -3.46 12.86
CA LEU A 131 23.12 -2.68 13.52
C LEU A 131 22.70 -1.19 13.58
N GLU A 132 23.14 -0.52 14.63
CA GLU A 132 23.08 0.93 14.65
C GLU A 132 24.13 1.54 13.68
N PRO A 133 23.87 2.72 13.09
CA PRO A 133 24.80 3.32 12.13
C PRO A 133 26.21 3.49 12.66
N ARG A 134 26.37 3.85 13.94
CA ARG A 134 27.67 3.99 14.60
C ARG A 134 28.42 2.69 14.71
N GLU A 135 27.72 1.57 14.98
CA GLU A 135 28.30 0.23 15.07
C GLU A 135 28.79 -0.22 13.69
N ALA A 136 27.98 -0.04 12.65
CA ALA A 136 28.37 -0.38 11.28
C ALA A 136 29.56 0.47 10.79
N GLN A 137 29.56 1.77 11.02
CA GLN A 137 30.65 2.65 10.65
C GLN A 137 31.97 2.30 11.38
N LYS A 138 31.90 1.93 12.68
CA LYS A 138 33.05 1.46 13.43
C LYS A 138 33.65 0.20 12.80
N LEU A 139 32.82 -0.78 12.47
CA LEU A 139 33.27 -2.03 11.81
C LEU A 139 33.90 -1.76 10.44
N ILE A 140 33.35 -0.85 9.66
CA ILE A 140 33.91 -0.46 8.35
C ILE A 140 35.24 0.29 8.52
N SER A 141 35.37 1.16 9.52
CA SER A 141 36.64 1.87 9.79
C SER A 141 37.74 0.95 10.29
N GLN A 142 37.40 -0.09 11.06
CA GLN A 142 38.36 -1.11 11.54
C GLN A 142 38.83 -2.02 10.40
N ASN A 143 37.92 -2.42 9.50
CA ASN A 143 38.22 -3.23 8.34
C ASN A 143 37.36 -2.78 7.16
N PRO A 144 37.93 -2.06 6.15
CA PRO A 144 37.20 -1.57 5.01
C PRO A 144 36.48 -2.64 4.18
N LYS A 145 36.96 -3.91 4.22
CA LYS A 145 36.29 -5.04 3.57
C LYS A 145 34.86 -5.27 4.12
N ASN A 146 34.61 -4.90 5.37
CA ASN A 146 33.29 -5.06 5.99
C ASN A 146 32.19 -4.28 5.25
N LYS A 147 32.53 -3.27 4.45
CA LYS A 147 31.60 -2.55 3.57
C LYS A 147 30.89 -3.49 2.58
N ASN A 148 31.49 -4.63 2.23
CA ASN A 148 30.91 -5.59 1.30
C ASN A 148 29.76 -6.41 1.90
N VAL A 149 29.61 -6.41 3.24
CA VAL A 149 28.59 -7.17 3.97
C VAL A 149 27.74 -6.29 4.90
N LEU A 150 28.02 -4.99 4.97
CA LEU A 150 27.28 -4.03 5.77
C LEU A 150 26.58 -3.02 4.86
N PHE A 151 25.25 -2.97 4.95
CA PHE A 151 24.44 -2.12 4.09
C PHE A 151 23.45 -1.26 4.90
N PRO A 152 23.15 -0.03 4.44
CA PRO A 152 21.99 0.69 4.94
C PRO A 152 20.72 -0.15 4.75
N TYR A 153 19.80 -0.12 5.73
CA TYR A 153 18.60 -0.94 5.77
C TYR A 153 17.34 -0.09 5.73
N LEU A 154 16.73 0.01 4.55
CA LEU A 154 15.51 0.78 4.36
C LEU A 154 14.29 -0.08 4.64
N ASN A 155 13.43 0.39 5.55
CA ASN A 155 12.18 -0.25 5.91
C ASN A 155 10.99 0.69 5.71
N GLY A 156 9.75 0.15 5.78
CA GLY A 156 8.54 0.93 5.56
C GLY A 156 8.33 2.08 6.56
N ARG A 157 8.83 1.94 7.79
CA ARG A 157 8.75 3.02 8.78
C ARG A 157 9.65 4.19 8.39
N ASP A 158 10.90 3.91 8.07
CA ASP A 158 11.87 4.94 7.68
C ASP A 158 11.40 5.65 6.41
N LEU A 159 10.92 4.88 5.41
CA LEU A 159 10.34 5.45 4.19
C LEU A 159 9.21 6.44 4.48
N ASN A 160 8.30 6.10 5.38
CA ASN A 160 7.10 6.89 5.66
C ASN A 160 7.31 8.00 6.69
N SER A 161 8.33 7.90 7.56
CA SER A 161 8.51 8.81 8.70
C SER A 161 9.64 9.80 8.53
N ASN A 162 10.71 9.43 7.80
CA ASN A 162 11.87 10.31 7.62
C ASN A 162 11.60 11.28 6.48
N PRO A 163 11.86 12.59 6.66
CA PRO A 163 11.64 13.60 5.62
C PRO A 163 12.43 13.35 4.32
N ASP A 164 13.63 12.79 4.45
CA ASP A 164 14.54 12.45 3.36
C ASP A 164 14.47 10.98 2.92
N GLN A 165 13.59 10.17 3.54
CA GLN A 165 13.45 8.72 3.34
C GLN A 165 14.75 7.94 3.61
N SER A 166 15.68 8.50 4.39
CA SER A 166 16.94 7.84 4.75
C SER A 166 16.72 6.66 5.70
N PRO A 167 17.49 5.57 5.56
CA PRO A 167 17.46 4.47 6.49
C PRO A 167 18.09 4.86 7.84
N SER A 168 17.39 4.53 8.93
CA SER A 168 17.87 4.78 10.29
C SER A 168 18.81 3.70 10.84
N ARG A 169 18.96 2.58 10.13
CA ARG A 169 19.70 1.40 10.57
C ARG A 169 20.53 0.80 9.45
N TRP A 170 21.47 -0.05 9.84
CA TRP A 170 22.27 -0.87 8.95
C TRP A 170 21.96 -2.34 9.17
N VAL A 171 22.38 -3.20 8.24
CA VAL A 171 22.14 -4.64 8.32
C VAL A 171 23.33 -5.41 7.77
N ILE A 172 23.61 -6.56 8.40
CA ILE A 172 24.57 -7.55 7.92
C ILE A 172 23.90 -8.35 6.79
N ASN A 173 24.57 -8.50 5.65
CA ASN A 173 24.12 -9.34 4.54
C ASN A 173 25.29 -10.16 4.02
N PHE A 174 25.27 -11.46 4.29
CA PHE A 174 26.24 -12.41 3.76
C PHE A 174 25.79 -13.06 2.44
N PHE A 175 24.70 -12.56 1.84
CA PHE A 175 24.12 -13.07 0.60
C PHE A 175 23.77 -14.56 0.72
N ASP A 176 24.27 -15.40 -0.20
CA ASP A 176 24.16 -16.85 -0.25
C ASP A 176 25.52 -17.55 -0.04
N TRP A 177 26.47 -16.84 0.60
CA TRP A 177 27.83 -17.34 0.78
C TRP A 177 27.90 -18.41 1.87
N ASP A 178 28.84 -19.34 1.68
CA ASP A 178 29.14 -20.38 2.67
C ASP A 178 29.58 -19.79 4.01
N GLU A 179 29.29 -20.49 5.09
CA GLU A 179 29.64 -20.08 6.45
C GLU A 179 31.16 -19.87 6.61
N ASP A 180 31.97 -20.77 6.05
CA ASP A 180 33.44 -20.69 6.10
C ASP A 180 33.98 -19.43 5.42
N LYS A 181 33.40 -19.05 4.27
CA LYS A 181 33.73 -17.80 3.60
C LYS A 181 33.37 -16.58 4.47
N CYS A 182 32.20 -16.57 5.05
CA CYS A 182 31.78 -15.48 5.94
C CYS A 182 32.71 -15.32 7.14
N LYS A 183 33.12 -16.44 7.72
CA LYS A 183 34.02 -16.49 8.86
C LYS A 183 35.44 -16.07 8.51
N SER A 184 35.99 -16.50 7.36
CA SER A 184 37.36 -16.18 6.93
C SER A 184 37.51 -14.75 6.43
N ASP A 185 36.56 -14.27 5.63
CA ASP A 185 36.65 -12.97 4.95
C ASP A 185 36.18 -11.80 5.82
N PHE A 186 35.24 -12.04 6.76
CA PHE A 186 34.58 -11.02 7.59
C PHE A 186 34.47 -11.46 9.07
N PRO A 187 35.57 -11.82 9.72
CA PRO A 187 35.54 -12.45 11.05
C PRO A 187 34.86 -11.61 12.12
N GLU A 188 35.04 -10.28 12.11
CA GLU A 188 34.41 -9.38 13.10
C GLU A 188 32.89 -9.34 12.94
N VAL A 189 32.40 -9.23 11.70
CA VAL A 189 30.97 -9.18 11.40
C VAL A 189 30.32 -10.55 11.62
N TYR A 190 31.03 -11.63 11.24
CA TYR A 190 30.59 -13.00 11.49
C TYR A 190 30.42 -13.28 12.99
N LEU A 191 31.36 -12.82 13.82
CA LEU A 191 31.29 -13.01 15.29
C LEU A 191 30.05 -12.31 15.87
N ILE A 192 29.70 -11.13 15.39
CA ILE A 192 28.45 -10.44 15.78
C ILE A 192 27.24 -11.28 15.40
N ALA A 193 27.19 -11.77 14.16
CA ALA A 193 26.13 -12.64 13.69
C ALA A 193 26.01 -13.93 14.50
N LEU A 194 27.14 -14.60 14.77
CA LEU A 194 27.20 -15.82 15.58
C LEU A 194 26.61 -15.60 16.97
N ASN A 195 26.97 -14.51 17.62
CA ASN A 195 26.56 -14.22 18.99
C ASN A 195 25.11 -13.68 19.11
N LYS A 196 24.62 -12.99 18.10
CA LYS A 196 23.28 -12.35 18.14
C LYS A 196 22.21 -13.15 17.38
N ILE A 197 22.54 -13.76 16.23
CA ILE A 197 21.55 -14.37 15.33
C ILE A 197 21.35 -15.85 15.63
N LYS A 198 22.43 -16.63 15.70
CA LYS A 198 22.37 -18.08 15.91
C LYS A 198 21.56 -18.46 17.16
N PRO A 199 21.81 -17.84 18.35
CA PRO A 199 21.02 -18.14 19.54
C PRO A 199 19.54 -17.76 19.37
N GLN A 200 19.24 -16.64 18.72
CA GLN A 200 17.87 -16.21 18.50
C GLN A 200 17.11 -17.19 17.61
N ARG A 201 17.73 -17.68 16.53
CA ARG A 201 17.12 -18.65 15.62
C ARG A 201 16.92 -20.01 16.26
N ASN A 202 17.94 -20.49 17.01
CA ASN A 202 17.83 -21.73 17.76
C ASN A 202 16.68 -21.67 18.77
N ARG A 203 16.56 -20.57 19.50
CA ARG A 203 15.45 -20.37 20.44
C ARG A 203 14.09 -20.46 19.79
N LEU A 204 13.88 -19.79 18.64
CA LEU A 204 12.60 -19.83 17.90
C LEU A 204 12.22 -21.26 17.48
N ILE A 205 13.21 -22.09 17.14
CA ILE A 205 13.02 -23.48 16.75
C ILE A 205 12.71 -24.33 17.98
N THR A 206 13.46 -24.17 19.07
CA THR A 206 13.20 -24.87 20.34
C THR A 206 11.79 -24.57 20.83
N GLU A 207 11.36 -23.30 20.85
CA GLU A 207 10.00 -22.91 21.25
C GLU A 207 8.90 -23.58 20.40
N LYS A 208 9.14 -23.79 19.09
CA LYS A 208 8.20 -24.51 18.22
C LYS A 208 8.13 -25.99 18.56
N ILE A 209 9.29 -26.63 18.78
CA ILE A 209 9.39 -28.03 19.14
C ILE A 209 8.68 -28.28 20.48
N GLU A 210 8.94 -27.44 21.48
CA GLU A 210 8.30 -27.51 22.81
C GLU A 210 6.78 -27.37 22.75
N LYS A 211 6.28 -26.58 21.80
CA LYS A 211 4.84 -26.43 21.54
C LYS A 211 4.24 -27.54 20.67
N GLY A 212 5.01 -28.56 20.30
CA GLY A 212 4.54 -29.64 19.42
C GLY A 212 4.24 -29.19 17.98
N VAL A 213 4.77 -28.05 17.55
CA VAL A 213 4.59 -27.53 16.18
C VAL A 213 5.62 -28.17 15.26
N SER A 214 5.19 -28.81 14.18
CA SER A 214 6.11 -29.39 13.20
C SER A 214 6.91 -28.30 12.47
N LEU A 215 8.22 -28.54 12.36
CA LEU A 215 9.12 -27.63 11.65
C LEU A 215 8.90 -27.71 10.13
N GLY A 216 8.56 -26.58 9.53
CA GLY A 216 8.49 -26.43 8.07
C GLY A 216 9.87 -26.33 7.42
N VAL A 217 9.91 -26.36 6.09
CA VAL A 217 11.15 -26.19 5.30
C VAL A 217 11.89 -24.90 5.67
N HIS A 218 11.15 -23.81 5.87
CA HIS A 218 11.74 -22.51 6.25
C HIS A 218 12.35 -22.48 7.65
N ASP A 219 11.78 -23.25 8.60
CA ASP A 219 12.32 -23.33 9.94
C ASP A 219 13.65 -24.09 9.94
N ARG A 220 13.72 -25.18 9.19
CA ARG A 220 14.96 -25.96 9.03
C ARG A 220 16.05 -25.11 8.39
N ARG A 221 15.73 -24.45 7.27
CA ARG A 221 16.66 -23.55 6.60
C ARG A 221 17.15 -22.43 7.53
N ALA A 222 16.28 -21.82 8.31
CA ALA A 222 16.64 -20.78 9.26
C ALA A 222 17.59 -21.28 10.37
N SER A 223 17.64 -22.58 10.65
CA SER A 223 18.58 -23.20 11.59
C SER A 223 19.90 -23.56 10.94
N GLU A 224 19.84 -24.21 9.79
CA GLU A 224 21.00 -24.75 9.06
C GLU A 224 21.83 -23.63 8.43
N GLU A 225 21.15 -22.64 7.81
CA GLU A 225 21.75 -21.47 7.18
C GLU A 225 21.49 -20.21 8.05
N TRP A 226 21.77 -20.28 9.35
CA TRP A 226 21.41 -19.24 10.31
C TRP A 226 22.03 -17.86 10.03
N TRP A 227 23.12 -17.79 9.25
CA TRP A 227 23.80 -16.54 8.87
C TRP A 227 23.20 -15.88 7.61
N ILE A 228 22.29 -16.55 6.89
CA ILE A 228 21.60 -16.03 5.70
C ILE A 228 20.19 -15.53 6.05
N TYR A 229 19.68 -14.57 5.33
CA TYR A 229 18.29 -14.11 5.48
C TYR A 229 17.30 -15.25 5.22
N LEU A 230 16.15 -15.22 5.88
CA LEU A 230 15.09 -16.20 5.61
C LEU A 230 14.64 -16.15 4.14
N TRP A 231 14.49 -14.92 3.62
CA TRP A 231 14.15 -14.70 2.20
C TRP A 231 15.05 -13.60 1.64
N PRO A 232 16.20 -13.95 1.07
CA PRO A 232 17.17 -12.96 0.57
C PRO A 232 16.72 -12.26 -0.71
N ARG A 233 15.76 -12.82 -1.47
CA ARG A 233 15.20 -12.26 -2.70
C ARG A 233 16.24 -12.06 -3.82
N PRO A 234 16.98 -13.07 -4.22
CA PRO A 234 18.03 -12.93 -5.24
C PRO A 234 17.49 -12.44 -6.60
N GLU A 235 16.24 -12.81 -6.96
CA GLU A 235 15.58 -12.32 -8.18
C GLU A 235 15.40 -10.80 -8.17
N LEU A 236 14.93 -10.22 -7.05
CA LEU A 236 14.83 -8.77 -6.88
C LEU A 236 16.17 -8.10 -7.20
N TYR A 237 17.23 -8.51 -6.48
CA TYR A 237 18.53 -7.85 -6.62
C TYR A 237 19.18 -8.07 -7.98
N ARG A 238 18.96 -9.22 -8.64
CA ARG A 238 19.37 -9.44 -10.04
C ARG A 238 18.65 -8.52 -11.00
N THR A 239 17.33 -8.38 -10.85
CA THR A 239 16.50 -7.54 -11.72
C THR A 239 16.86 -6.06 -11.59
N ILE A 240 17.13 -5.57 -10.37
CA ILE A 240 17.47 -4.16 -10.15
C ILE A 240 18.96 -3.85 -10.34
N ALA A 241 19.82 -4.85 -10.49
CA ALA A 241 21.28 -4.66 -10.62
C ALA A 241 21.70 -3.66 -11.73
N PRO A 242 21.10 -3.67 -12.95
CA PRO A 242 21.47 -2.74 -14.01
C PRO A 242 20.95 -1.32 -13.78
N LEU A 243 19.98 -1.12 -12.88
CA LEU A 243 19.33 0.17 -12.68
C LEU A 243 20.18 1.09 -11.79
N LYS A 244 20.01 2.40 -11.93
CA LYS A 244 20.65 3.42 -11.07
C LYS A 244 19.84 3.65 -9.79
N ARG A 245 18.51 3.59 -9.92
CA ARG A 245 17.53 3.79 -8.85
C ARG A 245 16.35 2.83 -9.03
N VAL A 246 15.56 2.66 -8.01
CA VAL A 246 14.35 1.85 -8.04
C VAL A 246 13.20 2.61 -7.42
N LEU A 247 11.98 2.34 -7.88
CA LEU A 247 10.79 2.91 -7.29
C LEU A 247 10.34 2.02 -6.12
N VAL A 248 9.95 2.63 -5.00
CA VAL A 248 9.51 1.90 -3.80
C VAL A 248 8.25 2.50 -3.22
N VAL A 249 7.47 1.66 -2.54
CA VAL A 249 6.33 2.07 -1.71
C VAL A 249 6.28 1.20 -0.44
N ALA A 250 5.78 1.75 0.66
CA ALA A 250 5.54 0.94 1.86
C ALA A 250 4.43 -0.08 1.61
N GLN A 251 4.68 -1.35 1.97
CA GLN A 251 3.72 -2.45 1.78
C GLN A 251 2.38 -2.17 2.47
N VAL A 252 2.41 -1.58 3.66
CA VAL A 252 1.20 -1.25 4.42
C VAL A 252 1.18 0.25 4.64
N SER A 253 0.20 0.92 4.05
CA SER A 253 0.05 2.36 4.12
C SER A 253 -1.35 2.79 3.66
N LYS A 254 -1.85 3.89 4.21
CA LYS A 254 -3.06 4.56 3.70
C LYS A 254 -2.78 5.44 2.49
N THR A 255 -1.52 5.81 2.28
CA THR A 255 -1.15 6.95 1.43
C THR A 255 -0.65 6.54 0.05
N LEU A 256 -0.09 5.33 -0.12
CA LEU A 256 0.56 4.90 -1.36
C LEU A 256 1.53 5.95 -1.93
N ALA A 257 2.47 6.42 -1.12
CA ALA A 257 3.47 7.38 -1.56
C ALA A 257 4.65 6.64 -2.21
N PHE A 258 4.69 6.66 -3.53
CA PHE A 258 5.81 6.13 -4.32
C PHE A 258 6.97 7.10 -4.34
N THR A 259 8.20 6.58 -4.23
CA THR A 259 9.42 7.39 -4.33
C THR A 259 10.59 6.58 -4.84
N PHE A 260 11.61 7.26 -5.37
CA PHE A 260 12.83 6.61 -5.79
C PHE A 260 13.85 6.47 -4.65
N THR A 261 14.55 5.34 -4.63
CA THR A 261 15.71 5.11 -3.78
C THR A 261 16.84 4.47 -4.57
N THR A 262 18.08 4.61 -4.08
CA THR A 262 19.23 3.94 -4.68
C THR A 262 19.26 2.45 -4.30
N LYS A 263 19.89 1.63 -5.15
CA LYS A 263 19.96 0.17 -4.99
C LYS A 263 21.03 -0.32 -4.01
N ASP A 264 21.83 0.59 -3.46
CA ASP A 264 22.95 0.32 -2.55
C ASP A 264 22.53 -0.03 -1.12
N LYS A 265 21.25 -0.37 -0.94
CA LYS A 265 20.60 -0.68 0.34
C LYS A 265 19.99 -2.07 0.33
N VAL A 266 19.85 -2.64 1.51
CA VAL A 266 18.94 -3.76 1.70
C VAL A 266 17.54 -3.21 1.92
N LEU A 267 16.59 -3.66 1.08
CA LEU A 267 15.19 -3.25 1.08
C LEU A 267 14.38 -4.28 1.88
N ASP A 268 13.74 -3.81 2.96
CA ASP A 268 12.98 -4.65 3.90
C ASP A 268 11.69 -5.20 3.25
N ALA A 269 11.21 -6.35 3.73
CA ALA A 269 9.96 -6.97 3.30
C ALA A 269 8.70 -6.10 3.49
N LYS A 270 8.79 -5.00 4.24
CA LYS A 270 7.73 -4.01 4.36
C LYS A 270 7.76 -2.95 3.27
N LEU A 271 8.60 -3.17 2.25
CA LEU A 271 8.64 -2.39 1.02
C LEU A 271 8.24 -3.25 -0.16
N ILE A 272 7.51 -2.64 -1.08
CA ILE A 272 7.35 -3.15 -2.45
C ILE A 272 8.29 -2.35 -3.34
N VAL A 273 9.06 -3.08 -4.12
CA VAL A 273 10.12 -2.57 -4.99
C VAL A 273 9.75 -2.80 -6.43
N PHE A 274 9.81 -1.76 -7.24
CA PHE A 274 9.53 -1.83 -8.67
C PHE A 274 10.82 -1.62 -9.44
N ALA A 275 11.11 -2.52 -10.36
CA ALA A 275 12.24 -2.39 -11.28
C ALA A 275 11.93 -1.31 -12.32
N ASN A 276 11.91 -0.06 -11.88
CA ASN A 276 11.55 1.11 -12.68
C ASN A 276 12.38 2.33 -12.29
N GLU A 277 12.88 3.05 -13.29
CA GLU A 277 13.62 4.31 -13.15
C GLU A 277 12.88 5.52 -13.72
N SER A 278 11.76 5.29 -14.46
CA SER A 278 11.03 6.29 -15.22
C SER A 278 10.02 7.02 -14.34
N PHE A 279 9.98 8.33 -14.46
CA PHE A 279 8.94 9.14 -13.86
C PHE A 279 7.57 8.94 -14.53
N ASN A 280 7.50 8.53 -15.81
CA ASN A 280 6.23 8.17 -16.46
C ASN A 280 5.46 7.13 -15.66
N LYS A 281 6.10 6.00 -15.34
CA LYS A 281 5.48 4.95 -14.52
C LYS A 281 5.21 5.39 -13.08
N MET A 282 6.11 6.20 -12.52
CA MET A 282 5.90 6.78 -11.20
C MET A 282 4.65 7.66 -11.16
N SER A 283 4.42 8.51 -12.18
CA SER A 283 3.22 9.37 -12.30
C SER A 283 1.94 8.54 -12.30
N ILE A 284 1.90 7.48 -13.11
CA ILE A 284 0.73 6.59 -13.18
C ILE A 284 0.49 5.89 -11.84
N LEU A 285 1.53 5.31 -11.23
CA LEU A 285 1.41 4.61 -9.96
C LEU A 285 1.07 5.54 -8.78
N GLN A 286 1.49 6.81 -8.84
CA GLN A 286 1.18 7.82 -7.82
C GLN A 286 -0.20 8.44 -8.01
N SER A 287 -0.82 8.33 -9.20
CA SER A 287 -2.10 8.95 -9.53
C SER A 287 -3.28 8.39 -8.72
N ASN A 288 -4.37 9.17 -8.65
CA ASN A 288 -5.64 8.70 -8.09
C ASN A 288 -6.24 7.51 -8.87
N LEU A 289 -5.95 7.36 -10.16
CA LEU A 289 -6.42 6.24 -10.96
C LEU A 289 -5.87 4.91 -10.39
N HIS A 290 -4.57 4.85 -10.16
CA HIS A 290 -3.93 3.67 -9.55
C HIS A 290 -4.28 3.54 -8.06
N TYR A 291 -4.42 4.64 -7.32
CA TYR A 291 -4.81 4.62 -5.92
C TYR A 291 -6.15 3.92 -5.70
N HIS A 292 -7.17 4.24 -6.50
CA HIS A 292 -8.49 3.61 -6.41
C HIS A 292 -8.46 2.14 -6.87
N TRP A 293 -7.70 1.81 -7.91
CA TRP A 293 -7.43 0.42 -8.29
C TRP A 293 -6.80 -0.37 -7.15
N ALA A 294 -5.76 0.19 -6.55
CA ALA A 294 -5.07 -0.47 -5.44
C ALA A 294 -5.99 -0.73 -4.26
N TRP A 295 -6.85 0.21 -3.88
CA TRP A 295 -7.84 0.01 -2.83
C TRP A 295 -8.91 -1.02 -3.19
N LYS A 296 -9.38 -1.04 -4.43
CA LYS A 296 -10.38 -2.02 -4.89
C LYS A 296 -9.87 -3.44 -4.80
N TYR A 297 -8.62 -3.68 -5.17
CA TYR A 297 -8.06 -5.03 -5.30
C TYR A 297 -7.04 -5.41 -4.22
N CYS A 298 -6.84 -4.58 -3.21
CA CYS A 298 -5.99 -4.90 -2.07
C CYS A 298 -6.64 -5.84 -1.06
N THR A 299 -5.84 -6.28 -0.10
CA THR A 299 -6.31 -6.69 1.22
C THR A 299 -5.93 -5.60 2.21
N THR A 300 -6.66 -5.50 3.32
CA THR A 300 -6.33 -4.53 4.37
C THR A 300 -5.64 -5.22 5.55
N MET A 301 -4.73 -4.48 6.19
CA MET A 301 -4.19 -4.84 7.50
C MET A 301 -4.73 -3.83 8.52
N LYS A 302 -5.70 -4.24 9.33
CA LYS A 302 -6.57 -3.33 10.10
C LYS A 302 -7.30 -2.41 9.11
N SER A 303 -6.97 -1.11 9.13
CA SER A 303 -7.54 -0.09 8.26
C SER A 303 -6.60 0.40 7.16
N ASP A 304 -5.39 -0.16 7.06
CA ASP A 304 -4.40 0.27 6.08
C ASP A 304 -4.38 -0.67 4.87
N LEU A 305 -4.23 -0.10 3.69
CA LEU A 305 -4.03 -0.86 2.46
C LEU A 305 -2.75 -1.69 2.56
N CYS A 306 -2.85 -2.98 2.25
CA CYS A 306 -1.71 -3.87 2.10
C CYS A 306 -1.43 -4.07 0.60
N TYR A 307 -0.42 -3.38 0.09
CA TYR A 307 -0.04 -3.47 -1.32
C TYR A 307 0.55 -4.83 -1.63
N THR A 308 -0.12 -5.59 -2.47
CA THR A 308 0.31 -6.92 -2.91
C THR A 308 0.65 -6.87 -4.40
N PRO A 309 1.91 -7.08 -4.82
CA PRO A 309 2.31 -7.04 -6.23
C PRO A 309 1.38 -7.83 -7.15
N ARG A 310 1.05 -9.06 -6.76
CA ARG A 310 0.28 -10.00 -7.59
C ARG A 310 -1.17 -9.62 -7.86
N THR A 311 -1.80 -8.85 -6.97
CA THR A 311 -3.22 -8.50 -7.08
C THR A 311 -3.46 -7.04 -7.43
N ILE A 312 -2.42 -6.20 -7.30
CA ILE A 312 -2.53 -4.77 -7.59
C ILE A 312 -1.69 -4.41 -8.80
N PHE A 313 -0.38 -4.65 -8.77
CA PHE A 313 0.51 -4.23 -9.85
C PHE A 313 0.45 -5.17 -11.06
N GLU A 314 0.52 -6.50 -10.84
CA GLU A 314 0.49 -7.46 -11.95
C GLU A 314 -0.84 -7.43 -12.73
N THR A 315 -1.91 -6.92 -12.10
CA THR A 315 -3.22 -6.79 -12.75
C THR A 315 -3.50 -5.38 -13.28
N PHE A 316 -2.65 -4.40 -12.99
CA PHE A 316 -2.89 -3.01 -13.38
C PHE A 316 -2.63 -2.78 -14.88
N PRO A 317 -3.61 -2.31 -15.65
CA PRO A 317 -3.44 -2.06 -17.07
C PRO A 317 -2.80 -0.68 -17.30
N PHE A 318 -1.53 -0.65 -17.67
CA PHE A 318 -0.86 0.60 -18.06
C PHE A 318 -1.36 1.09 -19.41
N PRO A 319 -1.30 2.42 -19.69
CA PRO A 319 -1.64 2.95 -21.01
C PRO A 319 -0.78 2.29 -22.08
N GLN A 320 -1.40 1.88 -23.19
CA GLN A 320 -0.73 1.17 -24.30
C GLN A 320 0.34 2.04 -24.99
N ASN A 321 0.13 3.35 -25.06
CA ASN A 321 1.02 4.31 -25.73
C ASN A 321 2.06 4.96 -24.82
N LEU A 322 2.36 4.35 -23.68
CA LEU A 322 3.25 4.91 -22.64
C LEU A 322 4.64 5.32 -23.15
N TYR A 323 5.11 4.75 -24.26
CA TYR A 323 6.44 4.94 -24.84
C TYR A 323 6.45 5.60 -26.22
N GLN A 324 5.27 5.95 -26.75
CA GLN A 324 5.23 6.79 -27.96
C GLN A 324 5.55 8.23 -27.51
N GLU A 325 6.24 8.98 -28.37
CA GLU A 325 6.46 10.41 -28.22
C GLU A 325 5.09 11.13 -28.31
N SER A 326 4.29 10.99 -27.26
CA SER A 326 3.05 11.71 -27.10
C SER A 326 3.35 13.08 -26.53
N GLU A 327 2.52 14.06 -26.85
CA GLU A 327 2.56 15.44 -26.31
C GLU A 327 2.52 15.47 -24.76
N PHE A 328 2.28 14.32 -24.11
CA PHE A 328 2.16 14.15 -22.65
C PHE A 328 3.51 13.94 -22.00
N ASN A 329 3.98 14.98 -21.36
CA ASN A 329 5.25 14.91 -20.64
C ASN A 329 5.06 14.33 -19.23
N LEU A 330 4.50 13.10 -19.12
CA LEU A 330 4.34 12.37 -17.85
C LEU A 330 5.64 12.28 -17.07
N ASP A 331 6.77 12.17 -17.77
CA ASP A 331 8.10 12.12 -17.13
C ASP A 331 8.43 13.45 -16.45
N GLN A 332 8.18 14.57 -17.13
CA GLN A 332 8.42 15.90 -16.57
C GLN A 332 7.44 16.22 -15.42
N ILE A 333 6.16 15.89 -15.58
CA ILE A 333 5.15 16.11 -14.52
C ILE A 333 5.49 15.28 -13.30
N GLY A 334 5.80 14.00 -13.46
CA GLY A 334 6.18 13.12 -12.37
C GLY A 334 7.47 13.57 -11.66
N LYS A 335 8.45 14.04 -12.42
CA LYS A 335 9.68 14.62 -11.88
C LYS A 335 9.39 15.88 -11.07
N THR A 336 8.60 16.80 -11.62
CA THR A 336 8.22 18.04 -10.94
C THR A 336 7.48 17.75 -9.63
N TYR A 337 6.52 16.82 -9.66
CA TYR A 337 5.78 16.41 -8.48
C TYR A 337 6.70 15.81 -7.40
N ASP A 338 7.56 14.85 -7.76
CA ASP A 338 8.46 14.17 -6.81
C ASP A 338 9.48 15.12 -6.21
N GLU A 339 10.12 15.98 -7.03
CA GLU A 339 11.07 16.98 -6.56
C GLU A 339 10.42 18.02 -5.65
N TYR A 340 9.22 18.50 -6.00
CA TYR A 340 8.49 19.46 -5.17
C TYR A 340 8.09 18.83 -3.84
N ARG A 341 7.49 17.64 -3.86
CA ARG A 341 7.12 16.90 -2.66
C ARG A 341 8.31 16.67 -1.73
N ARG A 342 9.44 16.26 -2.30
CA ARG A 342 10.68 16.07 -1.54
C ARG A 342 11.18 17.37 -0.89
N LYS A 343 11.21 18.46 -1.65
CA LYS A 343 11.59 19.79 -1.11
C LYS A 343 10.66 20.23 0.01
N LEU A 344 9.35 20.07 -0.17
CA LEU A 344 8.36 20.37 0.85
C LEU A 344 8.61 19.56 2.13
N MET A 345 8.76 18.24 2.03
CA MET A 345 8.98 17.37 3.19
C MET A 345 10.24 17.74 3.97
N LEU A 346 11.33 18.05 3.28
CA LEU A 346 12.56 18.52 3.88
C LEU A 346 12.37 19.92 4.53
N LYS A 347 11.63 20.81 3.88
CA LYS A 347 11.34 22.14 4.40
C LYS A 347 10.51 22.08 5.69
N ILE A 348 9.45 21.27 5.73
CA ILE A 348 8.58 21.13 6.91
C ILE A 348 9.05 20.06 7.91
N GLN A 349 10.14 19.34 7.63
CA GLN A 349 10.68 18.26 8.46
C GLN A 349 9.64 17.17 8.82
N LEU A 350 8.81 16.78 7.86
CA LEU A 350 7.81 15.74 7.99
C LEU A 350 7.97 14.66 6.92
N GLY A 351 7.86 13.40 7.32
CA GLY A 351 7.81 12.26 6.38
C GLY A 351 6.44 12.12 5.69
N PHE A 352 6.32 11.16 4.76
CA PHE A 352 5.13 10.93 3.93
C PHE A 352 3.84 10.91 4.73
N THR A 353 3.75 10.07 5.78
CA THR A 353 2.51 9.93 6.54
C THR A 353 1.96 11.26 7.05
N LYS A 354 2.80 12.07 7.66
CA LYS A 354 2.37 13.36 8.23
C LYS A 354 2.12 14.41 7.15
N THR A 355 2.90 14.42 6.09
CA THR A 355 2.70 15.33 4.94
C THR A 355 1.37 15.04 4.25
N TYR A 356 1.05 13.77 3.99
CA TYR A 356 -0.21 13.40 3.35
C TYR A 356 -1.43 13.52 4.28
N ASN A 357 -1.25 13.44 5.60
CA ASN A 357 -2.31 13.85 6.53
C ASN A 357 -2.70 15.32 6.33
N GLN A 358 -1.74 16.20 6.04
CA GLN A 358 -2.02 17.60 5.71
C GLN A 358 -2.58 17.75 4.29
N PHE A 359 -2.07 16.98 3.33
CA PHE A 359 -2.57 16.95 1.96
C PHE A 359 -4.07 16.61 1.90
N HIS A 360 -4.53 15.67 2.71
CA HIS A 360 -5.93 15.26 2.79
C HIS A 360 -6.74 16.01 3.86
N ASN A 361 -6.20 17.05 4.46
CA ASN A 361 -6.87 17.82 5.51
C ASN A 361 -7.71 18.96 4.89
N PRO A 362 -9.06 18.89 4.88
CA PRO A 362 -9.92 19.93 4.33
C PRO A 362 -9.87 21.22 5.16
N LEU A 363 -9.50 21.13 6.43
CA LEU A 363 -9.41 22.24 7.36
C LEU A 363 -8.02 22.89 7.41
N LEU A 364 -7.12 22.54 6.46
CA LEU A 364 -5.80 23.12 6.39
C LEU A 364 -5.89 24.64 6.16
N ASN A 365 -5.42 25.42 7.15
CA ASN A 365 -5.59 26.86 7.17
C ASN A 365 -4.37 27.56 7.76
N SER A 366 -3.92 28.62 7.10
CA SER A 366 -2.82 29.46 7.55
C SER A 366 -3.21 30.51 8.62
N LYS A 367 -4.50 30.70 8.84
CA LYS A 367 -5.02 31.72 9.80
C LYS A 367 -4.96 31.30 11.25
N ILE A 368 -4.26 30.23 11.60
CA ILE A 368 -3.84 29.97 12.97
C ILE A 368 -2.77 31.01 13.35
N VAL A 369 -3.17 32.20 13.79
CA VAL A 369 -2.21 33.24 14.08
C VAL A 369 -2.46 33.87 15.44
N ASN A 370 -1.35 33.94 16.17
CA ASN A 370 -0.92 35.02 17.05
C ASN A 370 -1.99 35.81 17.82
N GLY A 371 -2.07 35.58 19.11
CA GLY A 371 -2.51 36.58 20.06
C GLY A 371 -3.66 36.23 21.00
N GLU A 372 -4.46 35.22 20.71
CA GLU A 372 -5.47 34.76 21.69
C GLU A 372 -4.96 33.46 22.35
N VAL A 373 -4.84 33.47 23.65
CA VAL A 373 -4.61 32.25 24.46
C VAL A 373 -5.87 31.42 24.45
N VAL A 374 -6.09 30.70 23.38
CA VAL A 374 -7.21 29.79 23.21
C VAL A 374 -6.74 28.39 23.62
N SER A 375 -7.61 27.64 24.28
CA SER A 375 -7.26 26.27 24.66
C SER A 375 -6.95 25.43 23.41
N ARG A 376 -6.08 24.40 23.54
CA ARG A 376 -5.78 23.47 22.43
C ARG A 376 -7.04 22.85 21.82
N LYS A 377 -8.07 22.60 22.64
CA LYS A 377 -9.34 22.03 22.21
C LYS A 377 -10.12 23.00 21.31
N GLU A 378 -10.13 24.28 21.64
CA GLU A 378 -10.78 25.33 20.81
C GLU A 378 -10.06 25.52 19.50
N LEU A 379 -8.71 25.53 19.49
CA LEU A 379 -7.93 25.55 18.27
C LEU A 379 -8.22 24.32 17.37
N GLN A 380 -8.32 23.13 17.96
CA GLN A 380 -8.65 21.91 17.22
C GLN A 380 -10.07 21.94 16.66
N ASN A 381 -11.03 22.49 17.38
CA ASN A 381 -12.40 22.65 16.91
C ASN A 381 -12.49 23.65 15.74
N LYS A 382 -11.72 24.74 15.79
CA LYS A 382 -11.75 25.80 14.78
C LYS A 382 -10.94 25.47 13.53
N PHE A 383 -9.78 24.82 13.66
CA PHE A 383 -8.81 24.62 12.59
C PHE A 383 -8.51 23.16 12.28
N GLY A 384 -9.14 22.21 13.00
CA GLY A 384 -8.90 20.79 12.86
C GLY A 384 -7.61 20.32 13.57
N LYS A 385 -7.62 19.07 13.98
CA LYS A 385 -6.52 18.44 14.73
C LYS A 385 -5.19 18.45 13.95
N GLU A 386 -5.25 18.13 12.67
CA GLU A 386 -4.03 18.00 11.84
C GLU A 386 -3.38 19.35 11.60
N THR A 387 -4.15 20.43 11.34
CA THR A 387 -3.61 21.79 11.22
C THR A 387 -2.92 22.23 12.51
N VAL A 388 -3.53 21.97 13.67
CA VAL A 388 -2.93 22.28 14.97
C VAL A 388 -1.65 21.46 15.24
N ASN A 389 -1.63 20.20 14.80
CA ASN A 389 -0.43 19.38 14.89
C ASN A 389 0.71 19.91 14.04
N LEU A 390 0.42 20.35 12.81
CA LEU A 390 1.39 20.97 11.92
C LEU A 390 1.94 22.26 12.54
N TRP A 391 1.05 23.16 12.97
CA TRP A 391 1.44 24.42 13.62
C TRP A 391 2.35 24.18 14.84
N ASN A 392 1.96 23.29 15.76
CA ASN A 392 2.78 22.96 16.94
C ASN A 392 4.13 22.33 16.56
N HIS A 393 4.19 21.56 15.45
CA HIS A 393 5.42 20.99 14.96
C HIS A 393 6.36 22.09 14.47
N LEU A 394 5.87 23.00 13.62
CA LEU A 394 6.65 24.10 13.07
C LEU A 394 7.17 25.06 14.15
N GLN A 395 6.39 25.30 15.24
CA GLN A 395 6.84 26.12 16.37
C GLN A 395 7.98 25.49 17.20
N LYS A 396 8.13 24.18 17.15
CA LYS A 396 9.17 23.44 17.91
C LYS A 396 10.43 23.18 17.12
N THR A 397 10.39 23.36 15.83
CA THR A 397 11.50 23.05 14.92
C THR A 397 12.18 24.36 14.54
N GLU A 398 13.40 24.54 14.98
CA GLU A 398 14.20 25.72 14.62
C GLU A 398 14.43 25.77 13.11
N ASP A 399 14.45 26.98 12.53
CA ASP A 399 14.71 27.26 11.10
C ASP A 399 13.71 26.64 10.10
N VAL A 400 12.51 26.32 10.53
CA VAL A 400 11.44 25.81 9.66
C VAL A 400 10.57 26.97 9.16
N CYS A 401 9.86 26.74 8.05
CA CYS A 401 8.99 27.74 7.44
C CYS A 401 7.77 28.09 8.32
N SER A 402 7.12 29.20 8.00
CA SER A 402 5.87 29.61 8.64
C SER A 402 4.73 28.65 8.30
N ILE A 403 3.67 28.66 9.13
CA ILE A 403 2.44 27.89 8.85
C ILE A 403 1.78 28.31 7.53
N GLU A 404 1.90 29.59 7.17
CA GLU A 404 1.38 30.13 5.92
C GLU A 404 2.11 29.54 4.74
N GLU A 405 3.43 29.56 4.74
CA GLU A 405 4.25 28.94 3.69
C GLU A 405 3.98 27.44 3.57
N ALA A 406 3.97 26.70 4.70
CA ALA A 406 3.66 25.27 4.70
C ALA A 406 2.27 24.97 4.13
N THR A 407 1.26 25.79 4.47
CA THR A 407 -0.09 25.66 3.95
C THR A 407 -0.16 25.90 2.44
N ASN A 408 0.52 26.93 1.96
CA ASN A 408 0.58 27.26 0.53
C ASN A 408 1.32 26.17 -0.26
N ASP A 409 2.43 25.68 0.28
CA ASP A 409 3.19 24.58 -0.35
C ASP A 409 2.38 23.27 -0.42
N ILE A 410 1.59 22.93 0.60
CA ILE A 410 0.71 21.76 0.58
C ILE A 410 -0.43 21.93 -0.44
N LYS A 411 -1.01 23.13 -0.56
CA LYS A 411 -2.01 23.45 -1.59
C LYS A 411 -1.42 23.33 -2.99
N HIS A 412 -0.19 23.81 -3.19
CA HIS A 412 0.50 23.66 -4.46
C HIS A 412 0.80 22.19 -4.79
N LEU A 413 1.18 21.39 -3.78
CA LEU A 413 1.33 19.94 -3.98
C LEU A 413 0.02 19.28 -4.43
N ARG A 414 -1.16 19.71 -3.93
CA ARG A 414 -2.47 19.25 -4.41
C ARG A 414 -2.68 19.61 -5.88
N GLN A 415 -2.29 20.83 -6.26
CA GLN A 415 -2.40 21.29 -7.65
C GLN A 415 -1.53 20.44 -8.59
N LEU A 416 -0.27 20.18 -8.22
CA LEU A 416 0.63 19.31 -8.98
C LEU A 416 0.10 17.87 -9.06
N HIS A 417 -0.57 17.38 -8.02
CA HIS A 417 -1.19 16.05 -8.05
C HIS A 417 -2.37 16.00 -9.00
N LYS A 418 -3.21 17.05 -9.00
CA LYS A 418 -4.30 17.19 -9.96
C LYS A 418 -3.79 17.20 -11.40
N GLU A 419 -2.77 18.02 -11.69
CA GLU A 419 -2.16 18.08 -13.03
C GLU A 419 -1.56 16.72 -13.45
N MET A 420 -0.99 15.98 -12.51
CA MET A 420 -0.48 14.62 -12.76
C MET A 420 -1.64 13.64 -13.08
N ASP A 421 -2.74 13.70 -12.35
CA ASP A 421 -3.91 12.84 -12.60
C ASP A 421 -4.55 13.15 -13.97
N GLU A 422 -4.64 14.42 -14.33
CA GLU A 422 -5.15 14.88 -15.64
C GLU A 422 -4.24 14.36 -16.78
N ALA A 423 -2.93 14.48 -16.63
CA ALA A 423 -1.99 13.96 -17.62
C ALA A 423 -2.03 12.43 -17.72
N VAL A 424 -2.25 11.72 -16.59
CA VAL A 424 -2.44 10.27 -16.63
C VAL A 424 -3.76 9.90 -17.31
N LEU A 425 -4.85 10.62 -17.06
CA LEU A 425 -6.13 10.42 -17.74
C LEU A 425 -5.98 10.59 -19.25
N GLU A 426 -5.24 11.62 -19.66
CA GLU A 426 -4.91 11.93 -21.04
C GLU A 426 -4.09 10.80 -21.70
N ALA A 427 -3.11 10.24 -20.99
CA ALA A 427 -2.33 9.10 -21.48
C ALA A 427 -3.17 7.84 -21.74
N TYR A 428 -4.33 7.70 -21.10
CA TYR A 428 -5.33 6.67 -21.41
C TYR A 428 -6.28 7.07 -22.55
N GLY A 429 -6.27 8.32 -23.01
CA GLY A 429 -7.22 8.83 -23.98
C GLY A 429 -8.65 8.97 -23.43
N TRP A 430 -8.81 9.19 -22.11
CA TRP A 430 -10.10 9.29 -21.45
C TRP A 430 -10.52 10.71 -21.11
N HIS A 431 -9.74 11.70 -21.53
CA HIS A 431 -9.98 13.13 -21.37
C HIS A 431 -10.90 13.69 -22.45
N GLU A 432 -11.22 12.94 -23.49
CA GLU A 432 -12.08 13.31 -24.61
C GLU A 432 -13.11 12.21 -24.92
N ASP A 433 -14.17 12.60 -25.65
CA ASP A 433 -15.20 11.68 -26.08
C ASP A 433 -14.65 10.74 -27.16
N THR A 434 -14.83 9.45 -27.00
CA THR A 434 -14.40 8.44 -27.97
C THR A 434 -15.50 7.41 -28.21
N GLU A 435 -15.54 6.80 -29.40
CA GLU A 435 -16.46 5.70 -29.69
C GLU A 435 -16.24 4.49 -28.77
N LYS A 436 -14.98 4.21 -28.43
CA LYS A 436 -14.59 3.07 -27.60
C LYS A 436 -14.95 3.25 -26.14
N TRP A 437 -14.65 4.41 -25.57
CA TRP A 437 -14.73 4.65 -24.13
C TRP A 437 -15.95 5.50 -23.72
N GLY A 438 -16.68 6.06 -24.69
CA GLY A 438 -17.78 6.97 -24.42
C GLY A 438 -17.33 8.39 -24.06
N PRO A 439 -18.10 9.10 -23.21
CA PRO A 439 -17.83 10.49 -22.87
C PRO A 439 -16.51 10.68 -22.12
N ALA A 440 -15.92 11.85 -22.24
CA ALA A 440 -14.76 12.29 -21.44
C ALA A 440 -15.04 12.16 -19.95
N ILE A 441 -14.00 11.80 -19.18
CA ILE A 441 -14.08 11.77 -17.71
C ILE A 441 -13.65 13.13 -17.17
N ASP A 442 -14.54 13.81 -16.45
CA ASP A 442 -14.17 14.94 -15.61
C ASP A 442 -13.76 14.42 -14.22
N LEU A 443 -12.50 14.56 -13.87
CA LEU A 443 -11.98 14.08 -12.60
C LEU A 443 -12.52 14.88 -11.40
N ALA A 444 -12.85 16.17 -11.59
CA ALA A 444 -13.47 17.04 -10.60
C ALA A 444 -12.84 16.91 -9.19
N HIS A 445 -11.53 17.22 -9.09
CA HIS A 445 -10.79 17.09 -7.83
C HIS A 445 -11.32 17.99 -6.72
N ASP A 446 -11.66 17.38 -5.58
CA ASP A 446 -12.04 18.08 -4.36
C ASP A 446 -11.90 17.15 -3.15
N PHE A 447 -12.40 17.58 -1.99
CA PHE A 447 -12.52 16.75 -0.81
C PHE A 447 -13.78 15.90 -0.85
N TYR A 448 -13.61 14.60 -1.12
CA TYR A 448 -14.71 13.65 -1.14
C TYR A 448 -14.63 12.61 -0.04
N GLU A 449 -15.79 12.08 0.33
CA GLU A 449 -15.86 10.90 1.18
C GLU A 449 -15.46 9.65 0.39
N VAL A 450 -14.59 8.85 0.99
CA VAL A 450 -14.09 7.59 0.43
C VAL A 450 -14.54 6.45 1.34
N ASP A 451 -15.59 5.76 0.95
CA ASP A 451 -16.38 4.85 1.79
C ASP A 451 -15.61 3.64 2.33
N TYR A 452 -14.58 3.18 1.61
CA TYR A 452 -13.78 2.02 2.03
C TYR A 452 -12.72 2.35 3.09
N LEU A 453 -12.55 3.64 3.43
CA LEU A 453 -11.67 4.08 4.50
C LEU A 453 -12.40 4.10 5.86
N PRO A 454 -11.67 3.96 6.98
CA PRO A 454 -12.23 4.16 8.30
C PRO A 454 -12.84 5.54 8.46
N GLU A 455 -13.89 5.66 9.24
CA GLU A 455 -14.69 6.89 9.42
C GLU A 455 -13.84 8.16 9.63
N ASN A 456 -12.80 8.09 10.45
CA ASN A 456 -11.93 9.24 10.74
C ASN A 456 -10.99 9.62 9.59
N ASP A 457 -10.88 8.80 8.57
CA ASP A 457 -9.96 8.96 7.43
C ASP A 457 -10.69 9.08 6.09
N ARG A 458 -12.03 9.11 6.10
CA ARG A 458 -12.84 9.05 4.86
C ARG A 458 -12.72 10.27 3.98
N ILE A 459 -12.57 11.46 4.57
CA ILE A 459 -12.44 12.67 3.76
C ILE A 459 -11.05 12.74 3.14
N ARG A 460 -11.00 12.74 1.79
CA ARG A 460 -9.76 12.77 1.01
C ARG A 460 -9.83 13.79 -0.11
N TYR A 461 -8.73 14.50 -0.34
CA TYR A 461 -8.55 15.25 -1.57
C TYR A 461 -8.26 14.25 -2.68
N THR A 462 -9.20 14.07 -3.60
CA THR A 462 -9.19 13.03 -4.63
C THR A 462 -10.18 13.35 -5.75
N ILE A 463 -10.35 12.47 -6.72
CA ILE A 463 -11.33 12.57 -7.81
C ILE A 463 -12.76 12.29 -7.33
N SER A 464 -13.74 12.81 -8.05
CA SER A 464 -15.16 12.65 -7.73
C SER A 464 -15.61 11.18 -7.63
N PRO A 465 -16.68 10.87 -6.90
CA PRO A 465 -17.22 9.50 -6.84
C PRO A 465 -17.61 8.96 -8.21
N GLU A 466 -18.14 9.80 -9.07
CA GLU A 466 -18.55 9.47 -10.45
C GLU A 466 -17.33 9.14 -11.31
N ALA A 467 -16.30 10.01 -11.30
CA ALA A 467 -15.05 9.77 -12.00
C ALA A 467 -14.37 8.48 -11.51
N ARG A 468 -14.40 8.23 -10.19
CA ARG A 468 -13.83 7.01 -9.59
C ARG A 468 -14.48 5.74 -10.12
N LYS A 469 -15.83 5.72 -10.22
CA LYS A 469 -16.57 4.57 -10.76
C LYS A 469 -16.20 4.33 -12.22
N GLU A 470 -16.20 5.37 -13.03
CA GLU A 470 -15.92 5.26 -14.47
C GLU A 470 -14.45 4.88 -14.73
N VAL A 471 -13.50 5.48 -14.01
CA VAL A 471 -12.08 5.11 -14.08
C VAL A 471 -11.86 3.62 -13.75
N LEU A 472 -12.44 3.14 -12.65
CA LEU A 472 -12.31 1.73 -12.27
C LEU A 472 -12.92 0.78 -13.29
N LYS A 473 -14.07 1.17 -13.89
CA LYS A 473 -14.72 0.41 -14.96
C LYS A 473 -13.83 0.33 -16.19
N ARG A 474 -13.32 1.45 -16.69
CA ARG A 474 -12.45 1.48 -17.87
C ARG A 474 -11.12 0.75 -17.65
N LEU A 475 -10.51 0.90 -16.47
CA LEU A 475 -9.32 0.13 -16.11
C LEU A 475 -9.59 -1.37 -16.16
N LEU A 476 -10.72 -1.83 -15.63
CA LEU A 476 -11.03 -3.26 -15.64
C LEU A 476 -11.30 -3.79 -17.06
N LEU A 477 -12.04 -3.04 -17.87
CA LEU A 477 -12.25 -3.39 -19.27
C LEU A 477 -10.94 -3.42 -20.07
N LEU A 478 -10.06 -2.44 -19.86
CA LEU A 478 -8.73 -2.41 -20.48
C LEU A 478 -7.86 -3.59 -20.01
N ASN A 479 -7.96 -3.99 -18.74
CA ASN A 479 -7.25 -5.17 -18.24
C ASN A 479 -7.70 -6.44 -18.97
N HIS A 480 -9.01 -6.62 -19.18
CA HIS A 480 -9.55 -7.77 -19.89
C HIS A 480 -9.09 -7.77 -21.36
N GLU A 481 -9.16 -6.64 -22.03
CA GLU A 481 -8.70 -6.47 -23.42
C GLU A 481 -7.22 -6.84 -23.57
N ILE A 482 -6.34 -6.24 -22.75
CA ILE A 482 -4.91 -6.57 -22.78
C ILE A 482 -4.66 -8.07 -22.53
N TYR A 483 -5.41 -8.67 -21.61
CA TYR A 483 -5.26 -10.09 -21.30
C TYR A 483 -5.71 -11.00 -22.46
N GLU A 484 -6.73 -10.60 -23.21
CA GLU A 484 -7.19 -11.33 -24.40
C GLU A 484 -6.19 -11.21 -25.57
N ASP A 485 -5.44 -10.10 -25.63
CA ASP A 485 -4.43 -9.84 -26.65
C ASP A 485 -3.06 -10.51 -26.35
N GLU A 486 -2.78 -10.88 -25.07
CA GLU A 486 -1.55 -11.56 -24.62
C GLU A 486 -1.60 -13.09 -24.83
#